data_eb59b3078bdd9fc676d2dbd761a62f94
#
_entry.id   eb59b3078bdd9fc676d2dbd761a62f94
#
_cell.length_a   1.000
_cell.length_b   1.000
_cell.length_c   1.000
_cell.angle_alpha   90.00
_cell.angle_beta   90.00
_cell.angle_gamma   90.00
#
_symmetry.space_group_name_H-M   'P 1'
#
loop_
_entity.id
_entity.type
_entity.pdbx_description
1 polymer ?
#
loop_
_entity_poly.entity_id
_entity_poly.type
_entity_poly.pdbx_seq_one_letter_code
_entity_poly.pdbx_strand_id
1 'polypeptide(L)'
;MRYSVLSLAWNAITGHKSWPPAWRDATPRKTYDVVIIGGGGHGLATAYYLAKKHGITNIAVLEKSWIGSGNAGRNTTIIRSNYLLSGNIPFYEWSMKLWEGLEQDLNYNSMVSQRGVLNLYHSDIQRDAFARRGNAMRLHGVDAELLDRDEVRALVPYLDFDNARFPIHGGLLQRRGGTARHDAVVWGYARAADARGVDIVQNCEVTGIRVSNGRVSGVETTRGTISADKVALAVAGSSSRLAAMAGLRLPIESHVIQAFVSEGVKPLIGQVITFGAGHFYISQSDKGGLVFGGDIDGYNSYAQRGNLPTVEDVCEGGMAVMPMIGRLRILRSWGGVVDMSMDGSPIIDHTPIDGLYLNAGWCYGGFKATPASGWCFAHLIAWDEPHALAAAYRLDRFAAGYLIDEKGVGAQPNLH
;
A
#
# COMPACT_ATOMS: atom_id res chain seq x y z
N MET A 1 -18.42 15.98 -9.56
CA MET A 1 -18.65 16.35 -10.98
C MET A 1 -20.16 16.32 -11.24
N ARG A 2 -20.73 17.37 -11.78
CA ARG A 2 -22.15 17.33 -12.17
C ARG A 2 -22.23 16.84 -13.62
N TYR A 3 -22.78 15.68 -13.82
CA TYR A 3 -23.07 15.14 -15.16
C TYR A 3 -24.46 15.63 -15.56
N SER A 4 -24.59 16.17 -16.77
CA SER A 4 -25.87 16.53 -17.37
C SER A 4 -26.03 15.81 -18.71
N VAL A 5 -27.27 15.52 -19.08
CA VAL A 5 -27.59 14.91 -20.39
C VAL A 5 -27.10 15.79 -21.54
N LEU A 6 -27.21 17.11 -21.42
CA LEU A 6 -26.74 18.06 -22.41
C LEU A 6 -25.19 18.02 -22.55
N SER A 7 -24.48 17.94 -21.43
CA SER A 7 -23.03 17.79 -21.45
C SER A 7 -22.60 16.46 -22.08
N LEU A 8 -23.31 15.38 -21.78
CA LEU A 8 -23.05 14.07 -22.38
C LEU A 8 -23.26 14.10 -23.89
N ALA A 9 -24.38 14.64 -24.36
CA ALA A 9 -24.69 14.78 -25.77
C ALA A 9 -23.64 15.65 -26.51
N TRP A 10 -23.28 16.81 -25.93
CA TRP A 10 -22.25 17.68 -26.49
C TRP A 10 -20.90 17.00 -26.62
N ASN A 11 -20.46 16.31 -25.57
CA ASN A 11 -19.20 15.59 -25.60
C ASN A 11 -19.20 14.43 -26.61
N ALA A 12 -20.33 13.72 -26.76
CA ALA A 12 -20.48 12.68 -27.78
C ALA A 12 -20.35 13.26 -29.20
N ILE A 13 -21.02 14.38 -29.49
CA ILE A 13 -21.00 15.05 -30.81
C ILE A 13 -19.58 15.59 -31.12
N THR A 14 -18.88 16.13 -30.11
CA THR A 14 -17.55 16.70 -30.28
C THR A 14 -16.41 15.66 -30.18
N GLY A 15 -16.75 14.38 -30.05
CA GLY A 15 -15.77 13.28 -29.96
C GLY A 15 -14.92 13.33 -28.66
N HIS A 16 -15.46 13.90 -27.60
CA HIS A 16 -14.78 14.03 -26.29
C HIS A 16 -13.47 14.86 -26.30
N LYS A 17 -13.29 15.73 -27.28
CA LYS A 17 -12.04 16.51 -27.44
C LYS A 17 -11.90 17.68 -26.48
N SER A 18 -13.00 18.10 -25.83
CA SER A 18 -13.04 19.28 -24.95
C SER A 18 -12.94 18.94 -23.46
N TRP A 19 -12.61 17.71 -23.11
CA TRP A 19 -12.46 17.34 -21.70
C TRP A 19 -11.16 17.92 -21.14
N PRO A 20 -11.24 18.62 -20.00
CA PRO A 20 -10.02 19.05 -19.33
C PRO A 20 -9.22 17.84 -18.86
N PRO A 21 -7.88 17.89 -18.89
CA PRO A 21 -7.06 16.83 -18.31
C PRO A 21 -7.39 16.65 -16.82
N ALA A 22 -7.25 15.41 -16.34
CA ALA A 22 -7.54 15.09 -14.94
C ALA A 22 -6.58 15.78 -13.95
N TRP A 23 -5.37 16.09 -14.39
CA TRP A 23 -4.36 16.94 -13.76
C TRP A 23 -3.51 17.61 -14.84
N ARG A 24 -2.80 18.69 -14.50
CA ARG A 24 -1.93 19.43 -15.43
C ARG A 24 -0.69 18.60 -15.79
N ASP A 25 -0.17 18.76 -16.98
CA ASP A 25 1.19 18.34 -17.31
C ASP A 25 2.16 19.44 -16.88
N ALA A 26 2.61 19.36 -15.63
CA ALA A 26 3.40 20.40 -15.02
C ALA A 26 4.85 20.36 -15.51
N THR A 27 5.39 21.53 -15.87
CA THR A 27 6.83 21.73 -16.05
C THR A 27 7.43 22.09 -14.69
N PRO A 28 8.53 21.44 -14.26
CA PRO A 28 9.10 21.72 -12.95
C PRO A 28 9.62 23.15 -12.87
N ARG A 29 9.30 23.83 -11.77
CA ARG A 29 9.88 25.14 -11.42
C ARG A 29 11.29 24.96 -10.83
N LYS A 30 12.05 26.03 -10.75
CA LYS A 30 13.41 26.00 -10.20
C LYS A 30 13.45 25.83 -8.66
N THR A 31 12.36 26.21 -7.97
CA THR A 31 12.31 26.23 -6.51
C THR A 31 10.93 25.85 -6.01
N TYR A 32 10.91 25.03 -4.94
CA TYR A 32 9.72 24.63 -4.19
C TYR A 32 10.02 24.68 -2.68
N ASP A 33 8.98 24.80 -1.87
CA ASP A 33 9.09 24.62 -0.42
C ASP A 33 9.32 23.14 -0.09
N VAL A 34 8.60 22.24 -0.81
CA VAL A 34 8.67 20.80 -0.60
C VAL A 34 8.79 20.09 -1.95
N VAL A 35 9.76 19.18 -2.06
CA VAL A 35 9.85 18.20 -3.14
C VAL A 35 9.55 16.82 -2.58
N ILE A 36 8.53 16.15 -3.13
CA ILE A 36 8.19 14.77 -2.81
C ILE A 36 8.68 13.89 -3.96
N ILE A 37 9.55 12.94 -3.66
CA ILE A 37 10.05 11.98 -4.65
C ILE A 37 9.19 10.72 -4.59
N GLY A 38 8.51 10.42 -5.70
CA GLY A 38 7.62 9.29 -5.87
C GLY A 38 6.15 9.68 -6.06
N GLY A 39 5.62 9.47 -7.27
CA GLY A 39 4.22 9.70 -7.67
C GLY A 39 3.33 8.48 -7.43
N GLY A 40 3.61 7.70 -6.39
CA GLY A 40 2.77 6.61 -5.90
C GLY A 40 1.69 7.09 -4.93
N GLY A 41 0.92 6.16 -4.37
CA GLY A 41 -0.16 6.48 -3.42
C GLY A 41 0.30 7.31 -2.23
N HIS A 42 1.42 6.93 -1.60
CA HIS A 42 1.95 7.65 -0.42
C HIS A 42 2.40 9.07 -0.74
N GLY A 43 3.16 9.28 -1.83
CA GLY A 43 3.63 10.61 -2.21
C GLY A 43 2.48 11.55 -2.61
N LEU A 44 1.53 11.06 -3.40
CA LEU A 44 0.36 11.86 -3.81
C LEU A 44 -0.59 12.15 -2.64
N ALA A 45 -0.80 11.19 -1.73
CA ALA A 45 -1.58 11.42 -0.52
C ALA A 45 -0.90 12.46 0.39
N THR A 46 0.44 12.39 0.54
CA THR A 46 1.22 13.38 1.29
C THR A 46 1.06 14.77 0.71
N ALA A 47 1.24 14.93 -0.60
CA ALA A 47 1.05 16.21 -1.29
C ALA A 47 -0.37 16.78 -1.10
N TYR A 48 -1.37 15.91 -1.20
CA TYR A 48 -2.76 16.28 -0.97
C TYR A 48 -3.00 16.79 0.45
N TYR A 49 -2.51 16.07 1.48
CA TYR A 49 -2.71 16.47 2.87
C TYR A 49 -1.87 17.68 3.27
N LEU A 50 -0.66 17.87 2.73
CA LEU A 50 0.11 19.10 2.88
C LEU A 50 -0.70 20.31 2.39
N ALA A 51 -1.25 20.22 1.19
CA ALA A 51 -2.03 21.31 0.63
C ALA A 51 -3.38 21.52 1.35
N LYS A 52 -4.10 20.40 1.66
CA LYS A 52 -5.44 20.48 2.27
C LYS A 52 -5.42 20.88 3.74
N LYS A 53 -4.48 20.33 4.52
CA LYS A 53 -4.48 20.44 5.99
C LYS A 53 -3.51 21.48 6.52
N HIS A 54 -2.42 21.70 5.81
CA HIS A 54 -1.34 22.57 6.28
C HIS A 54 -1.17 23.83 5.42
N GLY A 55 -1.94 23.96 4.32
CA GLY A 55 -1.87 25.14 3.45
C GLY A 55 -0.58 25.26 2.65
N ILE A 56 0.28 24.22 2.66
CA ILE A 56 1.53 24.19 1.90
C ILE A 56 1.20 23.71 0.49
N THR A 57 1.30 24.62 -0.49
CA THR A 57 0.92 24.35 -1.89
C THR A 57 2.07 24.44 -2.89
N ASN A 58 3.18 25.09 -2.50
CA ASN A 58 4.39 25.17 -3.32
C ASN A 58 5.15 23.84 -3.29
N ILE A 59 4.54 22.79 -3.85
CA ILE A 59 5.01 21.40 -3.81
C ILE A 59 5.23 20.89 -5.21
N ALA A 60 6.34 20.15 -5.44
CA ALA A 60 6.51 19.27 -6.57
C ALA A 60 6.43 17.80 -6.13
N VAL A 61 5.65 17.00 -6.83
CA VAL A 61 5.72 15.53 -6.80
C VAL A 61 6.47 15.08 -8.04
N LEU A 62 7.66 14.49 -7.85
CA LEU A 62 8.52 14.04 -8.95
C LEU A 62 8.39 12.52 -9.15
N GLU A 63 7.97 12.10 -10.33
CA GLU A 63 7.82 10.70 -10.68
C GLU A 63 8.69 10.37 -11.91
N LYS A 64 9.52 9.34 -11.78
CA LYS A 64 10.44 8.93 -12.86
C LYS A 64 9.76 8.44 -14.14
N SER A 65 8.56 7.89 -13.98
CA SER A 65 7.72 7.41 -15.07
C SER A 65 6.37 8.14 -15.07
N TRP A 66 5.28 7.40 -15.00
CA TRP A 66 3.93 7.96 -14.81
C TRP A 66 3.43 7.66 -13.38
N ILE A 67 2.50 8.46 -12.89
CA ILE A 67 1.94 8.28 -11.55
C ILE A 67 1.37 6.86 -11.39
N GLY A 68 1.69 6.25 -10.25
CA GLY A 68 1.26 4.90 -9.94
C GLY A 68 2.04 3.80 -10.67
N SER A 69 3.05 4.10 -11.47
CA SER A 69 3.84 3.12 -12.23
C SER A 69 4.63 2.13 -11.36
N GLY A 70 4.92 2.51 -10.12
CA GLY A 70 5.58 1.66 -9.13
C GLY A 70 4.64 0.65 -8.47
N ASN A 71 4.84 0.39 -7.18
CA ASN A 71 4.04 -0.58 -6.41
C ASN A 71 2.55 -0.20 -6.30
N ALA A 72 2.22 1.08 -6.41
CA ALA A 72 0.81 1.51 -6.40
C ALA A 72 0.00 0.81 -7.50
N GLY A 73 0.51 0.72 -8.72
CA GLY A 73 -0.15 0.03 -9.83
C GLY A 73 0.07 -1.49 -9.88
N ARG A 74 0.80 -2.05 -8.93
CA ARG A 74 1.14 -3.48 -8.87
C ARG A 74 0.61 -4.20 -7.64
N ASN A 75 -0.06 -3.48 -6.73
CA ASN A 75 -0.62 -4.09 -5.54
C ASN A 75 -1.95 -4.83 -5.83
N THR A 76 -2.34 -5.67 -4.89
CA THR A 76 -3.56 -6.49 -4.96
C THR A 76 -4.74 -5.89 -4.22
N THR A 77 -4.65 -4.61 -3.90
CA THR A 77 -5.75 -3.72 -3.50
C THR A 77 -6.40 -3.99 -2.14
N ILE A 78 -5.84 -4.85 -1.32
CA ILE A 78 -6.40 -5.22 -0.02
C ILE A 78 -6.28 -4.06 0.98
N ILE A 79 -7.40 -3.72 1.63
CA ILE A 79 -7.47 -2.76 2.75
C ILE A 79 -7.96 -3.46 4.01
N ARG A 80 -7.25 -3.24 5.13
CA ARG A 80 -7.56 -3.85 6.43
C ARG A 80 -6.84 -3.13 7.56
N SER A 81 -7.32 -3.29 8.81
CA SER A 81 -6.70 -2.79 10.04
C SER A 81 -6.52 -3.87 11.11
N ASN A 82 -6.51 -5.13 10.74
CA ASN A 82 -6.46 -6.29 11.63
C ASN A 82 -5.03 -6.58 12.15
N TYR A 83 -4.47 -5.66 12.92
CA TYR A 83 -3.15 -5.77 13.54
C TYR A 83 -3.27 -6.16 15.02
N LEU A 84 -2.16 -6.59 15.64
CA LEU A 84 -2.07 -7.00 17.04
C LEU A 84 -1.40 -5.95 17.91
N LEU A 85 -0.36 -5.29 17.43
CA LEU A 85 0.48 -4.42 18.24
C LEU A 85 -0.07 -2.99 18.30
N SER A 86 0.01 -2.39 19.49
CA SER A 86 -0.45 -1.02 19.74
C SER A 86 0.26 0.04 18.90
N GLY A 87 1.47 -0.24 18.40
CA GLY A 87 2.16 0.64 17.44
C GLY A 87 1.51 0.68 16.05
N ASN A 88 0.79 -0.39 15.67
CA ASN A 88 0.16 -0.53 14.36
C ASN A 88 -1.36 -0.30 14.39
N ILE A 89 -2.08 -0.82 15.40
CA ILE A 89 -3.55 -0.81 15.41
C ILE A 89 -4.13 0.60 15.24
N PRO A 90 -3.75 1.62 16.02
CA PRO A 90 -4.36 2.95 15.90
C PRO A 90 -4.09 3.60 14.53
N PHE A 91 -2.90 3.38 13.98
CA PHE A 91 -2.52 3.92 12.68
C PHE A 91 -3.34 3.30 11.53
N TYR A 92 -3.43 1.96 11.49
CA TYR A 92 -4.18 1.28 10.44
C TYR A 92 -5.69 1.44 10.60
N GLU A 93 -6.20 1.56 11.83
CA GLU A 93 -7.60 1.89 12.06
C GLU A 93 -7.93 3.33 11.63
N TRP A 94 -7.02 4.28 11.86
CA TRP A 94 -7.16 5.62 11.31
C TRP A 94 -7.15 5.59 9.77
N SER A 95 -6.27 4.78 9.18
CA SER A 95 -6.28 4.57 7.73
C SER A 95 -7.61 4.04 7.24
N MET A 96 -8.22 3.07 7.94
CA MET A 96 -9.53 2.53 7.59
C MET A 96 -10.62 3.61 7.62
N LYS A 97 -10.66 4.45 8.65
CA LYS A 97 -11.60 5.58 8.74
C LYS A 97 -11.41 6.58 7.59
N LEU A 98 -10.16 6.83 7.20
CA LEU A 98 -9.88 7.69 6.05
C LEU A 98 -10.31 7.03 4.72
N TRP A 99 -10.19 5.71 4.58
CA TRP A 99 -10.71 4.97 3.43
C TRP A 99 -12.22 5.11 3.30
N GLU A 100 -12.96 5.02 4.41
CA GLU A 100 -14.42 5.14 4.44
C GLU A 100 -14.92 6.52 3.99
N GLY A 101 -14.16 7.57 4.26
CA GLY A 101 -14.47 8.94 3.83
C GLY A 101 -13.79 9.39 2.52
N LEU A 102 -12.96 8.53 1.90
CA LEU A 102 -12.05 8.97 0.83
C LEU A 102 -12.76 9.45 -0.43
N GLU A 103 -13.88 8.83 -0.79
CA GLU A 103 -14.65 9.21 -1.97
C GLU A 103 -15.17 10.64 -1.86
N GLN A 104 -15.72 11.00 -0.69
CA GLN A 104 -16.20 12.36 -0.40
C GLN A 104 -15.03 13.34 -0.34
N ASP A 105 -13.95 12.97 0.30
CA ASP A 105 -12.76 13.80 0.48
C ASP A 105 -12.10 14.19 -0.84
N LEU A 106 -11.99 13.25 -1.76
CA LEU A 106 -11.37 13.46 -3.07
C LEU A 106 -12.40 13.89 -4.14
N ASN A 107 -13.69 13.80 -3.86
CA ASN A 107 -14.74 13.89 -4.87
C ASN A 107 -14.43 12.99 -6.08
N TYR A 108 -14.04 11.75 -5.77
CA TYR A 108 -13.60 10.77 -6.76
C TYR A 108 -13.80 9.35 -6.23
N ASN A 109 -14.51 8.50 -6.99
CA ASN A 109 -14.80 7.14 -6.56
C ASN A 109 -13.53 6.26 -6.65
N SER A 110 -12.97 5.93 -5.49
CA SER A 110 -11.83 5.02 -5.34
C SER A 110 -12.25 3.54 -5.28
N MET A 111 -13.55 3.26 -5.48
CA MET A 111 -14.13 1.91 -5.49
C MET A 111 -13.79 1.11 -4.24
N VAL A 112 -13.88 1.75 -3.08
CA VAL A 112 -13.73 1.07 -1.78
C VAL A 112 -14.90 0.10 -1.59
N SER A 113 -14.58 -1.17 -1.36
CA SER A 113 -15.53 -2.25 -1.19
C SER A 113 -15.20 -3.03 0.08
N GLN A 114 -15.98 -2.79 1.14
CA GLN A 114 -15.83 -3.46 2.42
C GLN A 114 -16.57 -4.81 2.39
N ARG A 115 -15.84 -5.83 1.95
CA ARG A 115 -16.36 -7.21 1.76
C ARG A 115 -15.92 -8.16 2.88
N GLY A 116 -15.05 -7.69 3.75
CA GLY A 116 -14.39 -8.50 4.77
C GLY A 116 -13.02 -9.01 4.34
N VAL A 117 -12.16 -9.18 5.35
CA VAL A 117 -10.88 -9.87 5.24
C VAL A 117 -10.88 -11.01 6.23
N LEU A 118 -10.79 -12.24 5.74
CA LEU A 118 -10.78 -13.48 6.49
C LEU A 118 -9.37 -14.05 6.53
N ASN A 119 -8.81 -14.19 7.72
CA ASN A 119 -7.53 -14.85 7.95
C ASN A 119 -7.81 -16.26 8.49
N LEU A 120 -7.47 -17.31 7.71
CA LEU A 120 -7.67 -18.70 8.11
C LEU A 120 -6.63 -19.12 9.15
N TYR A 121 -7.03 -19.99 10.09
CA TYR A 121 -6.12 -20.67 11.00
C TYR A 121 -6.24 -22.20 10.86
N HIS A 122 -5.11 -22.88 11.07
CA HIS A 122 -4.90 -24.28 10.72
C HIS A 122 -4.46 -25.15 11.92
N SER A 123 -4.38 -24.55 13.10
CA SER A 123 -4.02 -25.22 14.36
C SER A 123 -4.59 -24.47 15.56
N ASP A 124 -4.63 -25.16 16.72
CA ASP A 124 -5.06 -24.54 17.98
C ASP A 124 -4.16 -23.37 18.40
N ILE A 125 -2.85 -23.48 18.17
CA ILE A 125 -1.90 -22.39 18.46
C ILE A 125 -2.20 -21.15 17.61
N GLN A 126 -2.52 -21.33 16.33
CA GLN A 126 -2.92 -20.22 15.46
C GLN A 126 -4.28 -19.65 15.86
N ARG A 127 -5.24 -20.49 16.29
CA ARG A 127 -6.53 -20.04 16.84
C ARG A 127 -6.31 -19.12 18.05
N ASP A 128 -5.47 -19.56 18.99
CA ASP A 128 -5.19 -18.78 20.20
C ASP A 128 -4.47 -17.46 19.89
N ALA A 129 -3.54 -17.46 18.93
CA ALA A 129 -2.90 -16.25 18.42
C ALA A 129 -3.92 -15.29 17.76
N PHE A 130 -4.87 -15.81 17.01
CA PHE A 130 -5.92 -15.02 16.35
C PHE A 130 -6.97 -14.53 17.37
N ALA A 131 -7.30 -15.31 18.39
CA ALA A 131 -8.14 -14.87 19.50
C ALA A 131 -7.51 -13.69 20.22
N ARG A 132 -6.20 -13.76 20.53
CA ARG A 132 -5.44 -12.65 21.13
C ARG A 132 -5.45 -11.42 20.22
N ARG A 133 -5.21 -11.59 18.90
CA ARG A 133 -5.28 -10.50 17.91
C ARG A 133 -6.68 -9.88 17.88
N GLY A 134 -7.74 -10.68 17.79
CA GLY A 134 -9.12 -10.21 17.79
C GLY A 134 -9.48 -9.45 19.06
N ASN A 135 -8.97 -9.88 20.23
CA ASN A 135 -9.15 -9.15 21.48
C ASN A 135 -8.44 -7.79 21.46
N ALA A 136 -7.18 -7.74 21.02
CA ALA A 136 -6.46 -6.49 20.87
C ALA A 136 -7.15 -5.53 19.88
N MET A 137 -7.63 -6.04 18.75
CA MET A 137 -8.41 -5.27 17.79
C MET A 137 -9.65 -4.64 18.44
N ARG A 138 -10.47 -5.44 19.12
CA ARG A 138 -11.70 -4.94 19.80
C ARG A 138 -11.42 -3.91 20.90
N LEU A 139 -10.33 -4.06 21.66
CA LEU A 139 -9.90 -3.07 22.65
C LEU A 139 -9.58 -1.70 22.03
N HIS A 140 -9.18 -1.67 20.78
CA HIS A 140 -8.91 -0.45 20.02
C HIS A 140 -10.08 -0.02 19.09
N GLY A 141 -11.26 -0.63 19.24
CA GLY A 141 -12.44 -0.29 18.45
C GLY A 141 -12.45 -0.83 17.02
N VAL A 142 -11.57 -1.78 16.69
CA VAL A 142 -11.52 -2.46 15.41
C VAL A 142 -12.43 -3.68 15.44
N ASP A 143 -13.24 -3.87 14.42
CA ASP A 143 -14.12 -5.03 14.27
C ASP A 143 -13.32 -6.33 14.08
N ALA A 144 -13.69 -7.36 14.84
CA ALA A 144 -13.05 -8.67 14.79
C ALA A 144 -14.01 -9.77 15.25
N GLU A 145 -14.17 -10.79 14.43
CA GLU A 145 -14.97 -11.97 14.70
C GLU A 145 -14.09 -13.21 14.56
N LEU A 146 -14.01 -14.02 15.60
CA LEU A 146 -13.35 -15.32 15.55
C LEU A 146 -14.39 -16.35 15.14
N LEU A 147 -14.25 -16.89 13.95
CA LEU A 147 -15.17 -17.87 13.35
C LEU A 147 -14.63 -19.28 13.55
N ASP A 148 -15.53 -20.20 13.79
CA ASP A 148 -15.21 -21.63 13.77
C ASP A 148 -15.19 -22.21 12.34
N ARG A 149 -14.92 -23.50 12.23
CA ARG A 149 -14.82 -24.22 10.94
C ARG A 149 -16.12 -24.16 10.14
N ASP A 150 -17.26 -24.35 10.80
CA ASP A 150 -18.56 -24.45 10.13
C ASP A 150 -19.04 -23.06 9.70
N GLU A 151 -18.77 -22.03 10.49
CA GLU A 151 -19.00 -20.63 10.14
C GLU A 151 -18.16 -20.20 8.93
N VAL A 152 -16.88 -20.61 8.88
CA VAL A 152 -16.03 -20.34 7.70
C VAL A 152 -16.52 -21.13 6.48
N ARG A 153 -16.96 -22.39 6.65
CA ARG A 153 -17.54 -23.19 5.55
C ARG A 153 -18.80 -22.56 4.99
N ALA A 154 -19.67 -22.03 5.84
CA ALA A 154 -20.88 -21.34 5.40
C ALA A 154 -20.55 -20.04 4.64
N LEU A 155 -19.49 -19.32 5.06
CA LEU A 155 -19.07 -18.07 4.44
C LEU A 155 -18.33 -18.29 3.10
N VAL A 156 -17.48 -19.30 3.01
CA VAL A 156 -16.66 -19.62 1.83
C VAL A 156 -16.72 -21.12 1.51
N PRO A 157 -17.82 -21.62 0.92
CA PRO A 157 -18.03 -23.04 0.70
C PRO A 157 -17.10 -23.67 -0.36
N TYR A 158 -16.33 -22.88 -1.09
CA TYR A 158 -15.42 -23.34 -2.13
C TYR A 158 -14.02 -23.71 -1.63
N LEU A 159 -13.75 -23.49 -0.33
CA LEU A 159 -12.53 -24.00 0.30
C LEU A 159 -12.62 -25.53 0.50
N ASP A 160 -11.48 -26.20 0.40
CA ASP A 160 -11.42 -27.63 0.71
C ASP A 160 -11.31 -27.84 2.23
N PHE A 161 -12.39 -28.26 2.84
CA PHE A 161 -12.43 -28.53 4.29
C PHE A 161 -12.07 -29.98 4.63
N ASP A 162 -12.18 -30.88 3.70
CA ASP A 162 -12.16 -32.31 4.01
C ASP A 162 -10.86 -33.00 3.54
N ASN A 163 -10.21 -32.46 2.49
CA ASN A 163 -9.00 -33.06 1.92
C ASN A 163 -7.83 -32.04 1.86
N ALA A 164 -7.99 -30.85 2.43
CA ALA A 164 -6.94 -29.85 2.40
C ALA A 164 -5.67 -30.36 3.08
N ARG A 165 -4.52 -30.15 2.44
CA ARG A 165 -3.18 -30.43 3.01
C ARG A 165 -3.00 -29.77 4.39
N PHE A 166 -3.62 -28.60 4.59
CA PHE A 166 -3.64 -27.86 5.84
C PHE A 166 -5.09 -27.75 6.32
N PRO A 167 -5.49 -28.46 7.38
CA PRO A 167 -6.86 -28.42 7.90
C PRO A 167 -7.30 -27.00 8.21
N ILE A 168 -8.53 -26.66 7.86
CA ILE A 168 -9.11 -25.37 8.21
C ILE A 168 -9.91 -25.55 9.50
N HIS A 169 -9.44 -24.92 10.60
CA HIS A 169 -10.10 -24.97 11.89
C HIS A 169 -11.00 -23.75 12.14
N GLY A 170 -10.83 -22.69 11.36
CA GLY A 170 -11.63 -21.47 11.46
C GLY A 170 -10.90 -20.25 10.89
N GLY A 171 -11.30 -19.07 11.31
CA GLY A 171 -10.71 -17.84 10.82
C GLY A 171 -10.99 -16.62 11.70
N LEU A 172 -10.20 -15.58 11.53
CA LEU A 172 -10.44 -14.25 12.08
C LEU A 172 -10.96 -13.36 10.95
N LEU A 173 -12.19 -12.89 11.08
CA LEU A 173 -12.85 -12.02 10.11
C LEU A 173 -12.84 -10.57 10.59
N GLN A 174 -12.41 -9.67 9.71
CA GLN A 174 -12.63 -8.24 9.82
C GLN A 174 -13.62 -7.79 8.74
N ARG A 175 -14.87 -7.47 9.09
CA ARG A 175 -15.92 -7.14 8.11
C ARG A 175 -15.68 -5.82 7.39
N ARG A 176 -15.14 -4.81 8.09
CA ARG A 176 -14.79 -3.51 7.50
C ARG A 176 -13.59 -3.57 6.55
N GLY A 177 -12.80 -4.64 6.59
CA GLY A 177 -11.78 -4.88 5.59
C GLY A 177 -12.36 -5.15 4.20
N GLY A 178 -11.52 -5.12 3.17
CA GLY A 178 -11.94 -5.38 1.80
C GLY A 178 -10.93 -4.96 0.76
N THR A 179 -11.38 -4.30 -0.30
CA THR A 179 -10.53 -3.86 -1.41
C THR A 179 -10.84 -2.44 -1.83
N ALA A 180 -9.87 -1.79 -2.50
CA ALA A 180 -10.08 -0.50 -3.19
C ALA A 180 -9.33 -0.54 -4.52
N ARG A 181 -9.74 0.26 -5.51
CA ARG A 181 -9.08 0.26 -6.80
C ARG A 181 -7.82 1.12 -6.81
N HIS A 182 -6.66 0.51 -6.98
CA HIS A 182 -5.37 1.17 -6.83
C HIS A 182 -5.13 2.34 -7.78
N ASP A 183 -5.51 2.20 -9.06
CA ASP A 183 -5.42 3.26 -10.06
C ASP A 183 -6.35 4.44 -9.71
N ALA A 184 -7.60 4.16 -9.35
CA ALA A 184 -8.57 5.17 -8.95
C ALA A 184 -8.11 5.96 -7.71
N VAL A 185 -7.48 5.28 -6.74
CA VAL A 185 -6.91 5.93 -5.55
C VAL A 185 -5.80 6.91 -5.93
N VAL A 186 -4.85 6.46 -6.76
CA VAL A 186 -3.73 7.28 -7.22
C VAL A 186 -4.23 8.48 -8.02
N TRP A 187 -5.14 8.27 -8.96
CA TRP A 187 -5.71 9.34 -9.79
C TRP A 187 -6.56 10.30 -8.98
N GLY A 188 -7.31 9.81 -8.00
CA GLY A 188 -8.09 10.63 -7.07
C GLY A 188 -7.21 11.59 -6.28
N TYR A 189 -6.13 11.10 -5.68
CA TYR A 189 -5.17 11.94 -4.98
C TYR A 189 -4.44 12.90 -5.90
N ALA A 190 -3.99 12.46 -7.09
CA ALA A 190 -3.32 13.31 -8.06
C ALA A 190 -4.21 14.49 -8.48
N ARG A 191 -5.47 14.19 -8.87
CA ARG A 191 -6.44 15.20 -9.25
C ARG A 191 -6.73 16.18 -8.11
N ALA A 192 -6.87 15.69 -6.88
CA ALA A 192 -7.16 16.52 -5.73
C ALA A 192 -5.98 17.37 -5.28
N ALA A 193 -4.74 16.87 -5.43
CA ALA A 193 -3.52 17.63 -5.17
C ALA A 193 -3.27 18.70 -6.24
N ASP A 194 -3.41 18.37 -7.52
CA ASP A 194 -3.28 19.31 -8.63
C ASP A 194 -4.28 20.46 -8.53
N ALA A 195 -5.53 20.16 -8.20
CA ALA A 195 -6.57 21.18 -7.97
C ALA A 195 -6.26 22.15 -6.83
N ARG A 196 -5.26 21.85 -5.98
CA ARG A 196 -4.74 22.70 -4.89
C ARG A 196 -3.42 23.37 -5.23
N GLY A 197 -2.97 23.29 -6.47
CA GLY A 197 -1.77 23.97 -6.95
C GLY A 197 -0.47 23.15 -6.85
N VAL A 198 -0.53 21.88 -6.45
CA VAL A 198 0.63 20.99 -6.44
C VAL A 198 1.05 20.66 -7.88
N ASP A 199 2.34 20.77 -8.18
CA ASP A 199 2.89 20.38 -9.48
C ASP A 199 3.24 18.88 -9.47
N ILE A 200 2.58 18.10 -10.32
CA ILE A 200 2.85 16.68 -10.50
C ILE A 200 3.67 16.52 -11.79
N VAL A 201 4.95 16.19 -11.64
CA VAL A 201 5.90 16.13 -12.74
C VAL A 201 6.24 14.69 -13.04
N GLN A 202 5.66 14.14 -14.09
CA GLN A 202 5.92 12.80 -14.61
C GLN A 202 7.15 12.78 -15.54
N ASN A 203 7.73 11.60 -15.75
CA ASN A 203 8.95 11.42 -16.56
C ASN A 203 10.08 12.35 -16.10
N CYS A 204 10.25 12.47 -14.78
CA CYS A 204 11.25 13.28 -14.11
C CYS A 204 11.95 12.44 -13.05
N GLU A 205 13.02 11.76 -13.43
CA GLU A 205 13.79 10.93 -12.52
C GLU A 205 14.72 11.80 -11.68
N VAL A 206 14.72 11.58 -10.36
CA VAL A 206 15.70 12.16 -9.44
C VAL A 206 16.97 11.34 -9.54
N THR A 207 18.07 12.00 -9.90
CA THR A 207 19.39 11.42 -10.12
C THR A 207 20.39 11.77 -9.02
N GLY A 208 20.05 12.72 -8.14
CA GLY A 208 20.86 13.11 -6.99
C GLY A 208 20.06 13.89 -5.95
N ILE A 209 20.49 13.81 -4.68
CA ILE A 209 19.98 14.63 -3.57
C ILE A 209 21.09 15.56 -3.13
N ARG A 210 20.83 16.84 -3.16
CA ARG A 210 21.82 17.87 -2.82
C ARG A 210 21.78 18.14 -1.33
N VAL A 211 22.94 17.93 -0.69
CA VAL A 211 23.15 18.17 0.74
C VAL A 211 24.30 19.14 0.91
N SER A 212 24.12 20.15 1.75
CA SER A 212 25.15 21.12 2.11
C SER A 212 25.06 21.42 3.60
N ASN A 213 26.20 21.34 4.30
CA ASN A 213 26.27 21.59 5.75
C ASN A 213 25.25 20.78 6.58
N GLY A 214 25.06 19.50 6.24
CA GLY A 214 24.12 18.60 6.95
C GLY A 214 22.64 18.85 6.66
N ARG A 215 22.31 19.73 5.70
CA ARG A 215 20.94 20.06 5.32
C ARG A 215 20.70 19.80 3.83
N VAL A 216 19.49 19.34 3.49
CA VAL A 216 19.09 19.22 2.09
C VAL A 216 18.89 20.60 1.47
N SER A 217 19.25 20.76 0.19
CA SER A 217 19.07 22.01 -0.56
C SER A 217 18.35 21.81 -1.90
N GLY A 218 17.89 20.61 -2.18
CA GLY A 218 17.16 20.26 -3.40
C GLY A 218 17.59 18.95 -4.01
N VAL A 219 17.24 18.77 -5.27
CA VAL A 219 17.48 17.53 -6.02
C VAL A 219 18.00 17.81 -7.43
N GLU A 220 18.76 16.88 -7.96
CA GLU A 220 19.12 16.79 -9.37
C GLU A 220 18.16 15.85 -10.07
N THR A 221 17.74 16.23 -11.27
CA THR A 221 16.75 15.43 -12.03
C THR A 221 17.11 15.37 -13.51
N THR A 222 16.51 14.44 -14.24
CA THR A 222 16.61 14.38 -15.70
C THR A 222 16.02 15.62 -16.42
N ARG A 223 15.30 16.48 -15.67
CA ARG A 223 14.72 17.75 -16.19
C ARG A 223 15.38 18.99 -15.60
N GLY A 224 16.57 18.85 -15.02
CA GLY A 224 17.36 19.93 -14.40
C GLY A 224 17.34 19.90 -12.89
N THR A 225 18.05 20.86 -12.30
CA THR A 225 18.18 21.00 -10.85
C THR A 225 16.98 21.75 -10.27
N ILE A 226 16.46 21.26 -9.14
CA ILE A 226 15.35 21.85 -8.41
C ILE A 226 15.84 22.14 -6.98
N SER A 227 15.74 23.37 -6.54
CA SER A 227 16.01 23.75 -5.15
C SER A 227 14.78 23.52 -4.29
N ALA A 228 14.98 23.03 -3.06
CA ALA A 228 13.90 22.84 -2.10
C ALA A 228 14.40 22.93 -0.68
N ASP A 229 13.58 23.47 0.22
CA ASP A 229 13.88 23.55 1.65
C ASP A 229 13.67 22.18 2.34
N LYS A 230 12.72 21.39 1.82
CA LYS A 230 12.35 20.07 2.32
C LYS A 230 12.24 19.06 1.17
N VAL A 231 12.83 17.88 1.38
CA VAL A 231 12.75 16.76 0.42
C VAL A 231 12.20 15.53 1.14
N ALA A 232 11.19 14.91 0.56
CA ALA A 232 10.49 13.78 1.13
C ALA A 232 10.59 12.55 0.22
N LEU A 233 11.08 11.42 0.76
CA LEU A 233 11.21 10.16 0.04
C LEU A 233 9.96 9.31 0.26
N ALA A 234 9.24 8.98 -0.81
CA ALA A 234 8.08 8.08 -0.82
C ALA A 234 8.16 7.11 -2.02
N VAL A 235 9.26 6.37 -2.10
CA VAL A 235 9.68 5.64 -3.31
C VAL A 235 9.68 4.11 -3.15
N ALA A 236 9.05 3.61 -2.10
CA ALA A 236 8.88 2.17 -1.83
C ALA A 236 10.19 1.38 -1.99
N GLY A 237 10.24 0.32 -2.78
CA GLY A 237 11.42 -0.50 -2.99
C GLY A 237 12.68 0.23 -3.51
N SER A 238 12.57 1.50 -3.91
CA SER A 238 13.74 2.32 -4.27
C SER A 238 14.32 3.13 -3.10
N SER A 239 13.77 2.99 -1.88
CA SER A 239 14.12 3.84 -0.73
C SER A 239 15.60 3.80 -0.38
N SER A 240 16.22 2.62 -0.29
CA SER A 240 17.66 2.50 0.00
C SER A 240 18.53 3.11 -1.10
N ARG A 241 18.12 3.00 -2.38
CA ARG A 241 18.87 3.62 -3.49
C ARG A 241 18.83 5.14 -3.45
N LEU A 242 17.64 5.71 -3.16
CA LEU A 242 17.50 7.16 -3.08
C LEU A 242 18.19 7.72 -1.83
N ALA A 243 18.07 7.06 -0.69
CA ALA A 243 18.76 7.44 0.54
C ALA A 243 20.29 7.42 0.36
N ALA A 244 20.83 6.45 -0.38
CA ALA A 244 22.26 6.38 -0.70
C ALA A 244 22.76 7.59 -1.51
N MET A 245 21.92 8.27 -2.30
CA MET A 245 22.30 9.51 -2.99
C MET A 245 22.60 10.66 -2.01
N ALA A 246 22.07 10.57 -0.78
CA ALA A 246 22.35 11.51 0.31
C ALA A 246 23.37 10.92 1.32
N GLY A 247 24.04 9.81 1.00
CA GLY A 247 24.99 9.16 1.89
C GLY A 247 24.38 8.37 3.04
N LEU A 248 23.07 8.09 3.02
CA LEU A 248 22.37 7.36 4.07
C LEU A 248 22.25 5.87 3.75
N ARG A 249 22.42 5.04 4.77
CA ARG A 249 22.11 3.60 4.73
C ARG A 249 20.86 3.34 5.56
N LEU A 250 19.85 2.72 4.96
CA LEU A 250 18.61 2.35 5.61
C LEU A 250 18.60 0.86 5.99
N PRO A 251 17.90 0.47 7.09
CA PRO A 251 17.65 -0.92 7.45
C PRO A 251 16.50 -1.50 6.60
N ILE A 252 16.64 -1.40 5.28
CA ILE A 252 15.59 -1.78 4.31
C ILE A 252 16.26 -2.56 3.19
N GLU A 253 15.71 -3.74 2.90
CA GLU A 253 16.03 -4.54 1.73
C GLU A 253 14.88 -4.52 0.72
N SER A 254 15.22 -4.70 -0.56
CA SER A 254 14.23 -4.64 -1.64
C SER A 254 14.05 -6.02 -2.25
N HIS A 255 12.83 -6.53 -2.19
CA HIS A 255 12.46 -7.85 -2.71
C HIS A 255 11.32 -7.73 -3.72
N VAL A 256 11.19 -8.70 -4.61
CA VAL A 256 10.05 -8.77 -5.53
C VAL A 256 8.95 -9.64 -4.94
N ILE A 257 7.75 -9.08 -4.83
CA ILE A 257 6.53 -9.83 -4.53
C ILE A 257 5.73 -10.02 -5.80
N GLN A 258 5.20 -11.24 -6.01
CA GLN A 258 4.44 -11.57 -7.20
C GLN A 258 2.95 -11.68 -6.93
N ALA A 259 2.18 -11.32 -7.93
CA ALA A 259 0.73 -11.49 -7.93
C ALA A 259 0.24 -11.96 -9.31
N PHE A 260 -0.95 -12.54 -9.30
CA PHE A 260 -1.54 -13.21 -10.44
C PHE A 260 -3.01 -12.82 -10.57
N VAL A 261 -3.53 -12.89 -11.80
CA VAL A 261 -4.97 -12.81 -12.04
C VAL A 261 -5.38 -13.92 -12.99
N SER A 262 -6.46 -14.63 -12.62
CA SER A 262 -7.06 -15.67 -13.44
C SER A 262 -7.98 -15.10 -14.53
N GLU A 263 -8.41 -15.97 -15.42
CA GLU A 263 -9.61 -15.73 -16.23
C GLU A 263 -10.83 -15.43 -15.33
N GLY A 264 -11.84 -14.74 -15.89
CA GLY A 264 -13.04 -14.39 -15.17
C GLY A 264 -13.92 -15.61 -14.90
N VAL A 265 -14.36 -15.75 -13.67
CA VAL A 265 -15.32 -16.76 -13.23
C VAL A 265 -16.55 -16.09 -12.63
N LYS A 266 -17.65 -16.83 -12.46
CA LYS A 266 -18.82 -16.35 -11.72
C LYS A 266 -18.43 -15.91 -10.31
N PRO A 267 -19.21 -15.05 -9.63
CA PRO A 267 -18.94 -14.69 -8.23
C PRO A 267 -18.83 -15.95 -7.34
N LEU A 268 -17.67 -16.13 -6.73
CA LEU A 268 -17.34 -17.26 -5.87
C LEU A 268 -16.93 -16.82 -4.47
N ILE A 269 -16.13 -15.74 -4.38
CA ILE A 269 -15.51 -15.28 -3.15
C ILE A 269 -16.01 -13.87 -2.89
N GLY A 270 -16.72 -13.68 -1.77
CA GLY A 270 -17.14 -12.36 -1.31
C GLY A 270 -16.04 -11.62 -0.57
N GLN A 271 -15.21 -12.33 0.19
CA GLN A 271 -14.18 -11.77 1.06
C GLN A 271 -12.79 -11.84 0.43
N VAL A 272 -11.86 -11.07 0.99
CA VAL A 272 -10.43 -11.35 0.84
C VAL A 272 -10.08 -12.48 1.81
N ILE A 273 -9.41 -13.51 1.33
CA ILE A 273 -9.01 -14.65 2.15
C ILE A 273 -7.48 -14.67 2.21
N THR A 274 -6.94 -14.83 3.41
CA THR A 274 -5.51 -15.06 3.62
C THR A 274 -5.31 -16.42 4.28
N PHE A 275 -4.30 -17.12 3.84
CA PHE A 275 -4.01 -18.47 4.23
C PHE A 275 -2.74 -18.48 5.10
N GLY A 276 -2.88 -18.87 6.36
CA GLY A 276 -1.82 -18.70 7.35
C GLY A 276 -0.72 -19.76 7.30
N ALA A 277 -0.96 -20.93 6.68
CA ALA A 277 0.04 -22.00 6.58
C ALA A 277 0.94 -21.91 5.33
N GLY A 278 0.69 -20.93 4.47
CA GLY A 278 1.48 -20.64 3.29
C GLY A 278 1.38 -19.16 2.95
N HIS A 279 2.25 -18.71 2.07
CA HIS A 279 2.22 -17.33 1.60
C HIS A 279 1.17 -17.16 0.50
N PHE A 280 -0.11 -17.28 0.86
CA PHE A 280 -1.19 -17.19 -0.10
C PHE A 280 -2.31 -16.27 0.40
N TYR A 281 -2.77 -15.42 -0.49
CA TYR A 281 -4.02 -14.65 -0.33
C TYR A 281 -4.77 -14.64 -1.66
N ILE A 282 -6.10 -14.51 -1.59
CA ILE A 282 -6.97 -14.45 -2.74
C ILE A 282 -8.13 -13.48 -2.52
N SER A 283 -8.53 -12.80 -3.57
CA SER A 283 -9.76 -12.02 -3.67
C SER A 283 -10.36 -12.17 -5.06
N GLN A 284 -11.62 -11.82 -5.21
CA GLN A 284 -12.24 -11.78 -6.54
C GLN A 284 -12.55 -10.34 -6.94
N SER A 285 -12.11 -9.96 -8.14
CA SER A 285 -12.40 -8.66 -8.71
C SER A 285 -13.85 -8.57 -9.21
N ASP A 286 -14.40 -7.38 -9.34
CA ASP A 286 -15.75 -7.15 -9.88
C ASP A 286 -15.92 -7.63 -11.35
N LYS A 287 -14.80 -7.86 -12.05
CA LYS A 287 -14.77 -8.44 -13.40
C LYS A 287 -14.71 -9.96 -13.39
N GLY A 288 -14.77 -10.60 -12.22
CA GLY A 288 -14.77 -12.04 -12.04
C GLY A 288 -13.40 -12.71 -11.93
N GLY A 289 -12.30 -12.02 -12.28
CA GLY A 289 -10.95 -12.57 -12.15
C GLY A 289 -10.56 -12.78 -10.69
N LEU A 290 -9.98 -13.93 -10.36
CA LEU A 290 -9.38 -14.18 -9.06
C LEU A 290 -8.00 -13.52 -9.03
N VAL A 291 -7.78 -12.62 -8.07
CA VAL A 291 -6.50 -11.95 -7.82
C VAL A 291 -5.86 -12.62 -6.63
N PHE A 292 -4.69 -13.19 -6.80
CA PHE A 292 -3.99 -13.94 -5.77
C PHE A 292 -2.49 -13.72 -5.83
N GLY A 293 -1.79 -14.09 -4.77
CA GLY A 293 -0.35 -13.96 -4.63
C GLY A 293 0.06 -14.29 -3.21
N GLY A 294 1.28 -13.93 -2.81
CA GLY A 294 1.67 -14.12 -1.41
C GLY A 294 3.15 -14.25 -1.15
N ASP A 295 3.88 -14.84 -2.05
CA ASP A 295 5.30 -15.10 -1.86
C ASP A 295 6.20 -14.02 -2.44
N ILE A 296 7.43 -13.94 -1.93
CA ILE A 296 8.46 -12.98 -2.33
C ILE A 296 9.75 -13.70 -2.73
N ASP A 297 10.52 -13.08 -3.58
CA ASP A 297 11.86 -13.55 -3.89
C ASP A 297 12.72 -13.59 -2.61
N GLY A 298 13.41 -14.70 -2.38
CA GLY A 298 14.30 -14.89 -1.22
C GLY A 298 15.62 -14.09 -1.30
N TYR A 299 15.78 -13.24 -2.32
CA TYR A 299 16.99 -12.43 -2.54
C TYR A 299 16.63 -10.99 -2.88
N ASN A 300 17.55 -10.08 -2.61
CA ASN A 300 17.40 -8.66 -2.90
C ASN A 300 17.33 -8.41 -4.41
N SER A 301 16.28 -7.77 -4.88
CA SER A 301 16.05 -7.54 -6.31
C SER A 301 15.23 -6.28 -6.58
N TYR A 302 15.51 -5.64 -7.71
CA TYR A 302 14.74 -4.52 -8.28
C TYR A 302 14.00 -4.91 -9.57
N ALA A 303 14.04 -6.18 -9.94
CA ALA A 303 13.34 -6.67 -11.12
C ALA A 303 11.82 -6.62 -10.92
N GLN A 304 11.11 -5.93 -11.82
CA GLN A 304 9.64 -5.87 -11.79
C GLN A 304 9.00 -7.03 -12.57
N ARG A 305 9.68 -8.14 -12.64
CA ARG A 305 9.23 -9.39 -13.27
C ARG A 305 9.20 -10.49 -12.23
N GLY A 306 8.25 -11.38 -12.36
CA GLY A 306 8.17 -12.57 -11.57
C GLY A 306 9.19 -13.63 -12.00
N ASN A 307 9.29 -14.69 -11.22
CA ASN A 307 10.05 -15.92 -11.49
C ASN A 307 9.14 -17.15 -11.39
N LEU A 308 9.58 -18.26 -11.98
CA LEU A 308 8.79 -19.48 -12.01
C LEU A 308 8.66 -20.16 -10.64
N PRO A 309 9.70 -20.25 -9.79
CA PRO A 309 9.55 -20.82 -8.45
C PRO A 309 8.44 -20.16 -7.63
N THR A 310 8.34 -18.84 -7.61
CA THR A 310 7.25 -18.14 -6.91
C THR A 310 5.87 -18.43 -7.53
N VAL A 311 5.80 -18.64 -8.85
CA VAL A 311 4.53 -19.08 -9.51
C VAL A 311 4.11 -20.44 -8.98
N GLU A 312 5.06 -21.39 -8.89
CA GLU A 312 4.82 -22.75 -8.42
C GLU A 312 4.36 -22.75 -6.97
N ASP A 313 5.08 -22.08 -6.06
CA ASP A 313 4.74 -21.98 -4.63
C ASP A 313 3.37 -21.37 -4.39
N VAL A 314 3.06 -20.26 -5.04
CA VAL A 314 1.77 -19.58 -4.86
C VAL A 314 0.62 -20.41 -5.43
N CYS A 315 0.82 -21.07 -6.56
CA CYS A 315 -0.19 -21.97 -7.14
C CYS A 315 -0.39 -23.22 -6.27
N GLU A 316 0.68 -23.82 -5.76
CA GLU A 316 0.59 -24.96 -4.84
C GLU A 316 -0.16 -24.59 -3.56
N GLY A 317 0.21 -23.47 -2.93
CA GLY A 317 -0.48 -22.97 -1.74
C GLY A 317 -1.96 -22.68 -2.00
N GLY A 318 -2.28 -22.10 -3.15
CA GLY A 318 -3.65 -21.82 -3.56
C GLY A 318 -4.46 -23.10 -3.77
N MET A 319 -3.91 -24.09 -4.49
CA MET A 319 -4.56 -25.37 -4.75
C MET A 319 -4.73 -26.20 -3.48
N ALA A 320 -3.83 -26.05 -2.50
CA ALA A 320 -3.93 -26.77 -1.23
C ALA A 320 -5.17 -26.39 -0.40
N VAL A 321 -5.71 -25.19 -0.58
CA VAL A 321 -6.93 -24.72 0.14
C VAL A 321 -8.14 -24.57 -0.79
N MET A 322 -7.90 -24.37 -2.09
CA MET A 322 -8.95 -24.12 -3.09
C MET A 322 -8.61 -24.85 -4.40
N PRO A 323 -8.79 -26.18 -4.48
CA PRO A 323 -8.34 -27.02 -5.60
C PRO A 323 -8.84 -26.58 -6.98
N MET A 324 -9.98 -25.89 -7.03
CA MET A 324 -10.52 -25.38 -8.29
C MET A 324 -9.58 -24.40 -9.01
N ILE A 325 -8.67 -23.72 -8.30
CA ILE A 325 -7.69 -22.79 -8.89
C ILE A 325 -6.84 -23.50 -9.94
N GLY A 326 -6.48 -24.77 -9.74
CA GLY A 326 -5.70 -25.57 -10.68
C GLY A 326 -6.34 -25.80 -12.05
N ARG A 327 -7.63 -25.46 -12.20
CA ARG A 327 -8.37 -25.55 -13.48
C ARG A 327 -8.50 -24.21 -14.20
N LEU A 328 -8.01 -23.13 -13.59
CA LEU A 328 -8.14 -21.79 -14.15
C LEU A 328 -6.88 -21.39 -14.90
N ARG A 329 -7.08 -20.59 -15.94
CA ARG A 329 -5.96 -19.99 -16.68
C ARG A 329 -5.48 -18.75 -15.97
N ILE A 330 -4.17 -18.63 -15.77
CA ILE A 330 -3.54 -17.38 -15.34
C ILE A 330 -3.44 -16.47 -16.57
N LEU A 331 -4.10 -15.30 -16.52
CA LEU A 331 -4.05 -14.33 -17.61
C LEU A 331 -2.86 -13.41 -17.50
N ARG A 332 -2.43 -13.07 -16.26
CA ARG A 332 -1.30 -12.20 -15.99
C ARG A 332 -0.59 -12.60 -14.71
N SER A 333 0.73 -12.42 -14.73
CA SER A 333 1.55 -12.29 -13.53
C SER A 333 2.32 -10.98 -13.58
N TRP A 334 2.61 -10.41 -12.42
CA TRP A 334 3.42 -9.20 -12.30
C TRP A 334 4.16 -9.19 -10.97
N GLY A 335 5.28 -8.44 -10.92
CA GLY A 335 6.07 -8.26 -9.72
C GLY A 335 6.12 -6.80 -9.30
N GLY A 336 6.07 -6.56 -7.99
CA GLY A 336 6.30 -5.25 -7.37
C GLY A 336 7.51 -5.31 -6.45
N VAL A 337 8.32 -4.24 -6.44
CA VAL A 337 9.50 -4.17 -5.57
C VAL A 337 9.09 -3.62 -4.21
N VAL A 338 9.04 -4.48 -3.21
CA VAL A 338 8.70 -4.10 -1.83
C VAL A 338 9.93 -3.71 -1.04
N ASP A 339 9.76 -2.79 -0.13
CA ASP A 339 10.74 -2.28 0.82
C ASP A 339 10.57 -3.00 2.16
N MET A 340 11.39 -4.02 2.41
CA MET A 340 11.33 -4.85 3.60
C MET A 340 12.17 -4.24 4.71
N SER A 341 11.53 -3.76 5.77
CA SER A 341 12.18 -3.41 7.03
C SER A 341 12.38 -4.66 7.89
N MET A 342 13.33 -4.63 8.80
CA MET A 342 13.69 -5.77 9.64
C MET A 342 12.51 -6.27 10.50
N ASP A 343 11.65 -5.37 10.98
CA ASP A 343 10.50 -5.70 11.85
C ASP A 343 9.17 -5.77 11.11
N GLY A 344 9.15 -5.62 9.80
CA GLY A 344 7.93 -5.68 9.01
C GLY A 344 7.00 -4.47 9.15
N SER A 345 7.40 -3.43 9.86
CA SER A 345 6.63 -2.19 10.08
C SER A 345 7.29 -0.97 9.43
N PRO A 346 6.51 0.06 9.05
CA PRO A 346 7.03 1.17 8.25
C PRO A 346 7.93 2.12 9.04
N ILE A 347 8.59 3.02 8.30
CA ILE A 347 9.33 4.17 8.81
C ILE A 347 8.66 5.43 8.28
N ILE A 348 8.22 6.30 9.19
CA ILE A 348 7.73 7.67 8.88
C ILE A 348 8.49 8.60 9.82
N ASP A 349 9.63 9.12 9.38
CA ASP A 349 10.52 9.86 10.28
C ASP A 349 11.43 10.83 9.53
N HIS A 350 12.14 11.63 10.30
CA HIS A 350 13.30 12.38 9.86
C HIS A 350 14.44 11.44 9.47
N THR A 351 15.40 11.99 8.75
CA THR A 351 16.72 11.38 8.59
C THR A 351 17.75 12.19 9.38
N PRO A 352 18.99 11.72 9.54
CA PRO A 352 20.06 12.53 10.10
C PRO A 352 20.43 13.79 9.30
N ILE A 353 19.80 14.01 8.15
CA ILE A 353 20.00 15.19 7.29
C ILE A 353 18.80 16.10 7.45
N ASP A 354 19.04 17.32 7.91
CA ASP A 354 17.98 18.31 8.09
C ASP A 354 17.18 18.55 6.80
N GLY A 355 15.86 18.56 6.92
CA GLY A 355 14.94 18.77 5.82
C GLY A 355 14.77 17.55 4.88
N LEU A 356 15.41 16.41 5.17
CA LEU A 356 15.22 15.16 4.43
C LEU A 356 14.37 14.18 5.24
N TYR A 357 13.20 13.81 4.72
CA TYR A 357 12.20 12.97 5.38
C TYR A 357 12.02 11.64 4.68
N LEU A 358 11.66 10.60 5.44
CA LEU A 358 11.54 9.24 4.97
C LEU A 358 10.14 8.67 5.25
N ASN A 359 9.53 8.09 4.22
CA ASN A 359 8.30 7.32 4.27
C ASN A 359 8.52 6.02 3.49
N ALA A 360 8.93 4.97 4.18
CA ALA A 360 9.43 3.73 3.57
C ALA A 360 9.26 2.52 4.50
N GLY A 361 9.74 1.33 4.07
CA GLY A 361 9.72 0.11 4.86
C GLY A 361 8.32 -0.49 5.01
N TRP A 362 7.48 -0.33 4.01
CA TRP A 362 6.06 -0.69 4.09
C TRP A 362 5.79 -2.19 4.02
N CYS A 363 6.74 -2.99 3.58
CA CYS A 363 6.60 -4.44 3.48
C CYS A 363 5.29 -4.84 2.77
N TYR A 364 4.42 -5.57 3.47
CA TYR A 364 3.09 -5.95 2.98
C TYR A 364 2.00 -4.93 3.35
N GLY A 365 2.35 -3.86 4.06
CA GLY A 365 1.40 -2.92 4.66
C GLY A 365 1.04 -1.70 3.82
N GLY A 366 1.74 -1.44 2.73
CA GLY A 366 1.77 -0.14 2.06
C GLY A 366 0.42 0.37 1.54
N PHE A 367 -0.26 -0.38 0.69
CA PHE A 367 -1.47 0.12 0.04
C PHE A 367 -2.57 0.49 1.03
N LYS A 368 -2.85 -0.39 2.00
CA LYS A 368 -3.87 -0.14 3.02
C LYS A 368 -3.56 1.05 3.93
N ALA A 369 -2.29 1.42 4.03
CA ALA A 369 -1.81 2.55 4.81
C ALA A 369 -1.85 3.89 4.04
N THR A 370 -2.09 3.89 2.74
CA THR A 370 -1.96 5.08 1.88
C THR A 370 -2.58 6.36 2.46
N PRO A 371 -3.83 6.38 2.95
CA PRO A 371 -4.40 7.60 3.52
C PRO A 371 -3.72 8.05 4.81
N ALA A 372 -3.55 7.15 5.79
CA ALA A 372 -2.92 7.51 7.07
C ALA A 372 -1.42 7.84 6.91
N SER A 373 -0.74 7.15 6.01
CA SER A 373 0.65 7.46 5.65
C SER A 373 0.79 8.88 5.13
N GLY A 374 -0.04 9.25 4.14
CA GLY A 374 -0.04 10.62 3.61
C GLY A 374 -0.39 11.65 4.69
N TRP A 375 -1.36 11.35 5.55
CA TRP A 375 -1.76 12.21 6.66
C TRP A 375 -0.63 12.45 7.66
N CYS A 376 -0.01 11.39 8.16
CA CYS A 376 1.04 11.48 9.18
C CYS A 376 2.34 12.05 8.60
N PHE A 377 2.68 11.71 7.35
CA PHE A 377 3.88 12.21 6.71
C PHE A 377 3.75 13.69 6.33
N ALA A 378 2.57 14.14 5.92
CA ALA A 378 2.29 15.57 5.72
C ALA A 378 2.43 16.37 7.02
N HIS A 379 1.96 15.81 8.15
CA HIS A 379 2.14 16.43 9.46
C HIS A 379 3.62 16.56 9.82
N LEU A 380 4.40 15.49 9.70
CA LEU A 380 5.83 15.49 9.95
C LEU A 380 6.57 16.56 9.10
N ILE A 381 6.29 16.64 7.80
CA ILE A 381 6.91 17.62 6.92
C ILE A 381 6.51 19.06 7.29
N ALA A 382 5.25 19.26 7.68
CA ALA A 382 4.75 20.60 8.00
C ALA A 382 5.31 21.15 9.32
N TRP A 383 5.38 20.30 10.35
CA TRP A 383 5.69 20.74 11.72
C TRP A 383 7.06 20.31 12.23
N ASP A 384 7.80 19.50 11.48
CA ASP A 384 9.04 18.85 11.92
C ASP A 384 8.87 18.01 13.20
N GLU A 385 7.66 17.46 13.40
CA GLU A 385 7.30 16.61 14.54
C GLU A 385 6.50 15.39 14.06
N PRO A 386 6.80 14.16 14.54
CA PRO A 386 6.02 12.99 14.21
C PRO A 386 4.57 13.14 14.70
N HIS A 387 3.60 12.78 13.86
CA HIS A 387 2.21 12.66 14.29
C HIS A 387 2.08 11.52 15.33
N ALA A 388 1.23 11.70 16.36
CA ALA A 388 1.07 10.73 17.44
C ALA A 388 0.77 9.30 16.95
N LEU A 389 -0.01 9.14 15.87
CA LEU A 389 -0.31 7.86 15.25
C LEU A 389 0.91 7.18 14.60
N ALA A 390 1.94 7.93 14.25
CA ALA A 390 3.16 7.43 13.62
C ALA A 390 4.37 7.49 14.57
N ALA A 391 4.17 7.85 15.84
CA ALA A 391 5.26 8.04 16.80
C ALA A 391 6.11 6.77 17.02
N ALA A 392 5.54 5.60 16.79
CA ALA A 392 6.26 4.33 16.87
C ALA A 392 7.13 4.04 15.63
N TYR A 393 6.91 4.72 14.51
CA TYR A 393 7.56 4.42 13.21
C TYR A 393 8.88 5.18 13.00
N ARG A 394 9.62 5.39 14.09
CA ARG A 394 10.91 6.08 14.08
C ARG A 394 11.99 5.24 13.43
N LEU A 395 12.92 5.92 12.76
CA LEU A 395 14.08 5.27 12.13
C LEU A 395 15.06 4.73 13.20
N ASP A 396 15.23 5.44 14.31
CA ASP A 396 16.15 5.08 15.39
C ASP A 396 15.69 3.86 16.22
N ARG A 397 14.42 3.41 16.08
CA ARG A 397 13.90 2.24 16.80
C ARG A 397 14.72 0.96 16.56
N PHE A 398 15.32 0.82 15.38
CA PHE A 398 16.17 -0.34 15.07
C PHE A 398 17.47 -0.36 15.90
N ALA A 399 18.10 0.80 16.08
CA ALA A 399 19.28 0.94 16.91
C ALA A 399 18.95 0.81 18.41
N ALA A 400 17.77 1.27 18.81
CA ALA A 400 17.30 1.20 20.19
C ALA A 400 16.67 -0.15 20.58
N GLY A 401 16.41 -1.05 19.62
CA GLY A 401 15.80 -2.35 19.83
C GLY A 401 14.29 -2.32 20.11
N TYR A 402 13.60 -1.22 19.81
CA TYR A 402 12.14 -1.10 19.98
C TYR A 402 11.38 -1.50 18.73
N LEU A 403 11.46 -2.77 18.35
CA LEU A 403 10.86 -3.28 17.14
C LEU A 403 9.33 -3.42 17.25
N ILE A 404 8.64 -3.20 16.12
CA ILE A 404 7.19 -3.40 15.98
C ILE A 404 6.98 -4.63 15.09
N ASP A 405 7.29 -5.80 15.64
CA ASP A 405 7.26 -7.06 14.90
C ASP A 405 5.94 -7.81 15.11
N GLU A 406 4.98 -7.59 14.20
CA GLU A 406 3.69 -8.29 14.19
C GLU A 406 3.83 -9.81 14.00
N LYS A 407 4.90 -10.28 13.36
CA LYS A 407 5.15 -11.69 13.13
C LYS A 407 5.78 -12.36 14.34
N GLY A 408 6.73 -11.71 15.00
CA GLY A 408 7.44 -12.24 16.16
C GLY A 408 6.56 -12.50 17.39
N VAL A 409 5.36 -11.92 17.46
CA VAL A 409 4.43 -12.07 18.60
C VAL A 409 3.28 -13.05 18.34
N GLY A 410 3.24 -13.71 17.20
CA GLY A 410 2.20 -14.66 16.84
C GLY A 410 2.75 -15.99 16.35
N ALA A 411 1.93 -17.03 16.42
CA ALA A 411 2.28 -18.30 15.81
C ALA A 411 2.42 -18.12 14.30
N GLN A 412 3.57 -18.50 13.77
CA GLN A 412 3.88 -18.45 12.35
C GLN A 412 4.09 -19.87 11.84
N PRO A 413 3.69 -20.18 10.59
CA PRO A 413 4.14 -21.40 9.95
C PRO A 413 5.66 -21.44 9.91
N ASN A 414 6.23 -22.61 10.14
CA ASN A 414 7.66 -22.78 9.99
C ASN A 414 7.97 -22.85 8.49
N LEU A 415 8.65 -21.86 7.98
CA LEU A 415 8.96 -21.69 6.55
C LEU A 415 10.41 -22.07 6.26
N HIS A 416 10.84 -23.21 6.80
CA HIS A 416 12.16 -23.76 6.51
C HIS A 416 12.16 -24.61 5.26
#